data_b4beacd8b7dca7aa7a373a0034e93610
#
_entry.id   b4beacd8b7dca7aa7a373a0034e93610
#
_cell.length_a   1.000
_cell.length_b   1.000
_cell.length_c   1.000
_cell.angle_alpha   90.00
_cell.angle_beta   90.00
_cell.angle_gamma   90.00
#
_symmetry.space_group_name_H-M   'P 1'
#
loop_
_entity.id
_entity.type
_entity.pdbx_description
1 polymer ?
#
loop_
_entity_poly.entity_id
_entity_poly.type
_entity_poly.pdbx_seq_one_letter_code
_entity_poly.pdbx_strand_id
1 'polypeptide(L)'
;MIVEERMKTYINSLDMGNTPFLQELEAQALANRVPIIRRDMQSFMRMLLAVKQPKRILEVGTAVGFSTLLMCEYGPDDLKITTIENYAKRIPVAKENFRRAGRE
;
A
#
# COMPACT_ATOMS: atom_id res chain seq x y z
N MET A 1 -1.56 7.95 -21.87
CA MET A 1 -0.76 7.62 -20.68
C MET A 1 0.34 8.64 -20.52
N ILE A 2 0.54 9.10 -19.28
CA ILE A 2 1.53 10.14 -19.00
C ILE A 2 2.95 9.59 -19.09
N VAL A 3 3.16 8.33 -18.73
CA VAL A 3 4.47 7.69 -18.68
C VAL A 3 4.57 6.61 -19.74
N GLU A 4 5.64 6.65 -20.54
CA GLU A 4 5.92 5.65 -21.55
C GLU A 4 6.25 4.29 -20.92
N GLU A 5 5.87 3.19 -21.59
CA GLU A 5 6.06 1.83 -21.08
C GLU A 5 7.53 1.49 -20.77
N ARG A 6 8.46 1.95 -21.62
CA ARG A 6 9.89 1.72 -21.40
C ARG A 6 10.37 2.45 -20.14
N MET A 7 9.84 3.64 -19.89
CA MET A 7 10.17 4.41 -18.71
C MET A 7 9.64 3.71 -17.45
N LYS A 8 8.41 3.18 -17.52
CA LYS A 8 7.84 2.41 -16.41
C LYS A 8 8.68 1.17 -16.11
N THR A 9 9.09 0.44 -17.14
CA THR A 9 9.94 -0.74 -16.99
C THR A 9 11.26 -0.38 -16.32
N TYR A 10 11.87 0.71 -16.76
CA TYR A 10 13.12 1.18 -16.15
C TYR A 10 12.94 1.56 -14.68
N ILE A 11 11.92 2.35 -14.37
CA ILE A 11 11.65 2.76 -12.99
C ILE A 11 11.39 1.54 -12.12
N ASN A 12 10.58 0.60 -12.59
CA ASN A 12 10.27 -0.61 -11.83
C ASN A 12 11.49 -1.51 -11.63
N SER A 13 12.47 -1.46 -12.55
CA SER A 13 13.69 -2.23 -12.41
C SER A 13 14.57 -1.74 -11.25
N LEU A 14 14.36 -0.51 -10.82
CA LEU A 14 15.07 0.08 -9.68
C LEU A 14 14.40 -0.23 -8.34
N ASP A 15 13.23 -0.85 -8.37
CA ASP A 15 12.48 -1.17 -7.15
C ASP A 15 13.20 -2.25 -6.35
N MET A 16 13.30 -2.03 -5.03
CA MET A 16 13.97 -2.96 -4.13
C MET A 16 13.02 -4.02 -3.57
N GLY A 17 11.76 -4.00 -4.00
CA GLY A 17 10.76 -4.96 -3.56
C GLY A 17 10.12 -4.60 -2.23
N ASN A 18 9.25 -5.47 -1.78
CA ASN A 18 8.50 -5.33 -0.53
C ASN A 18 8.76 -6.54 0.37
N THR A 19 8.21 -6.48 1.60
CA THR A 19 8.21 -7.63 2.48
C THR A 19 7.41 -8.78 1.85
N PRO A 20 7.68 -10.04 2.23
CA PRO A 20 6.91 -11.17 1.68
C PRO A 20 5.41 -11.03 1.87
N PHE A 21 4.98 -10.50 3.02
CA PHE A 21 3.55 -10.29 3.29
C PHE A 21 2.93 -9.28 2.32
N LEU A 22 3.60 -8.15 2.11
CA LEU A 22 3.12 -7.13 1.17
C LEU A 22 3.14 -7.64 -0.27
N GLN A 23 4.13 -8.44 -0.64
CA GLN A 23 4.17 -9.07 -1.96
C GLN A 23 2.99 -10.01 -2.17
N GLU A 24 2.63 -10.79 -1.15
CA GLU A 24 1.45 -11.65 -1.19
C GLU A 24 0.17 -10.84 -1.38
N LEU A 25 0.00 -9.76 -0.61
CA LEU A 25 -1.17 -8.89 -0.73
C LEU A 25 -1.27 -8.26 -2.11
N GLU A 26 -0.13 -7.81 -2.65
CA GLU A 26 -0.11 -7.24 -4.00
C GLU A 26 -0.55 -8.27 -5.03
N ALA A 27 -0.02 -9.47 -4.96
CA ALA A 27 -0.36 -10.55 -5.89
C ALA A 27 -1.84 -10.89 -5.81
N GLN A 28 -2.40 -10.98 -4.61
CA GLN A 28 -3.82 -11.26 -4.42
C GLN A 28 -4.70 -10.15 -4.98
N ALA A 29 -4.32 -8.89 -4.74
CA ALA A 29 -5.07 -7.74 -5.24
C ALA A 29 -5.08 -7.73 -6.77
N LEU A 30 -3.93 -7.97 -7.40
CA LEU A 30 -3.82 -8.00 -8.85
C LEU A 30 -4.62 -9.17 -9.45
N ALA A 31 -4.58 -10.34 -8.81
CA ALA A 31 -5.34 -11.50 -9.26
C ALA A 31 -6.85 -11.26 -9.18
N ASN A 32 -7.31 -10.51 -8.20
CA ASN A 32 -8.73 -10.19 -8.00
C ASN A 32 -9.14 -8.87 -8.65
N ARG A 33 -8.26 -8.28 -9.45
CA ARG A 33 -8.51 -7.01 -10.16
C ARG A 33 -8.88 -5.86 -9.23
N VAL A 34 -8.31 -5.84 -8.04
CA VAL A 34 -8.47 -4.74 -7.10
C VAL A 34 -7.45 -3.66 -7.44
N PRO A 35 -7.89 -2.41 -7.70
CA PRO A 35 -6.93 -1.34 -7.99
C PRO A 35 -6.11 -1.01 -6.74
N ILE A 36 -4.79 -1.10 -6.89
CA ILE A 36 -3.84 -0.71 -5.85
C ILE A 36 -2.81 0.26 -6.46
N ILE A 37 -2.07 0.94 -5.61
CA ILE A 37 -1.04 1.86 -6.10
C ILE A 37 0.07 1.10 -6.80
N ARG A 38 0.61 1.70 -7.87
CA ARG A 38 1.69 1.11 -8.66
C ARG A 38 3.01 1.14 -7.88
N ARG A 39 3.95 0.31 -8.31
CA ARG A 39 5.25 0.17 -7.61
C ARG A 39 6.03 1.48 -7.55
N ASP A 40 6.00 2.29 -8.60
CA ASP A 40 6.64 3.60 -8.59
C ASP A 40 6.06 4.51 -7.51
N MET A 41 4.72 4.51 -7.35
CA MET A 41 4.06 5.26 -6.29
C MET A 41 4.35 4.68 -4.91
N GLN A 42 4.44 3.36 -4.80
CA GLN A 42 4.83 2.71 -3.55
C GLN A 42 6.21 3.19 -3.09
N SER A 43 7.17 3.24 -4.01
CA SER A 43 8.53 3.72 -3.71
C SER A 43 8.52 5.19 -3.28
N PHE A 44 7.73 6.01 -3.97
CA PHE A 44 7.57 7.41 -3.62
C PHE A 44 6.98 7.59 -2.21
N MET A 45 5.95 6.80 -1.88
CA MET A 45 5.37 6.81 -0.54
C MET A 45 6.38 6.42 0.53
N ARG A 46 7.21 5.40 0.27
CA ARG A 46 8.25 5.01 1.22
C ARG A 46 9.22 6.15 1.49
N MET A 47 9.60 6.87 0.45
CA MET A 47 10.46 8.04 0.58
C MET A 47 9.79 9.13 1.43
N LEU A 48 8.53 9.44 1.14
CA LEU A 48 7.79 10.45 1.90
C LEU A 48 7.67 10.08 3.37
N LEU A 49 7.40 8.82 3.67
CA LEU A 49 7.31 8.33 5.05
C LEU A 49 8.65 8.49 5.77
N ALA A 50 9.74 8.16 5.10
CA ALA A 50 11.07 8.28 5.68
C ALA A 50 11.45 9.74 5.96
N VAL A 51 11.08 10.65 5.07
CA VAL A 51 11.42 12.08 5.20
C VAL A 51 10.50 12.77 6.20
N LYS A 52 9.19 12.55 6.10
CA LYS A 52 8.18 13.26 6.90
C LYS A 52 8.03 12.69 8.29
N GLN A 53 8.19 11.37 8.47
CA GLN A 53 7.97 10.66 9.74
C GLN A 53 6.60 11.03 10.34
N PRO A 54 5.49 10.82 9.60
CA PRO A 54 4.18 11.25 10.07
C PRO A 54 3.72 10.41 11.25
N LYS A 55 3.00 11.03 12.18
CA LYS A 55 2.40 10.33 13.32
C LYS A 55 0.95 9.97 13.08
N ARG A 56 0.29 10.68 12.16
CA ARG A 56 -1.11 10.44 11.81
C ARG A 56 -1.30 10.60 10.32
N ILE A 57 -2.04 9.67 9.73
CA ILE A 57 -2.38 9.69 8.31
C ILE A 57 -3.88 9.47 8.18
N LEU A 58 -4.48 10.23 7.27
CA LEU A 58 -5.85 9.96 6.80
C LEU A 58 -5.76 9.42 5.38
N GLU A 59 -6.33 8.25 5.16
CA GLU A 59 -6.38 7.63 3.84
C GLU A 59 -7.82 7.54 3.38
N VAL A 60 -8.09 7.92 2.14
CA VAL A 60 -9.40 7.74 1.52
C VAL A 60 -9.26 6.66 0.45
N GLY A 61 -10.01 5.56 0.63
CA GLY A 61 -9.92 4.41 -0.25
C GLY A 61 -9.02 3.32 0.31
N THR A 62 -9.52 2.57 1.30
CA THR A 62 -8.78 1.47 1.92
C THR A 62 -8.56 0.31 0.95
N ALA A 63 -9.54 0.05 0.09
CA ALA A 63 -9.60 -1.14 -0.76
C ALA A 63 -9.39 -2.40 0.09
N VAL A 64 -8.34 -3.18 -0.20
CA VAL A 64 -8.03 -4.39 0.56
C VAL A 64 -6.98 -4.15 1.65
N GLY A 65 -6.59 -2.91 1.88
CA GLY A 65 -5.65 -2.53 2.94
C GLY A 65 -4.19 -2.55 2.54
N PHE A 66 -3.88 -2.72 1.27
CA PHE A 66 -2.49 -2.82 0.82
C PHE A 66 -1.70 -1.55 1.11
N SER A 67 -2.18 -0.39 0.66
CA SER A 67 -1.47 0.88 0.90
C SER A 67 -1.42 1.24 2.37
N THR A 68 -2.49 0.96 3.12
CA THR A 68 -2.51 1.16 4.57
C THR A 68 -1.40 0.36 5.24
N LEU A 69 -1.28 -0.91 4.91
CA LEU A 69 -0.28 -1.80 5.50
C LEU A 69 1.14 -1.46 5.03
N LEU A 70 1.28 -1.00 3.79
CA LEU A 70 2.56 -0.49 3.31
C LEU A 70 3.01 0.72 4.14
N MET A 71 2.10 1.65 4.43
CA MET A 71 2.42 2.80 5.26
C MET A 71 2.76 2.39 6.69
N CYS A 72 2.09 1.38 7.23
CA CYS A 72 2.42 0.85 8.56
C CYS A 72 3.82 0.23 8.59
N GLU A 73 4.21 -0.47 7.53
CA GLU A 73 5.52 -1.13 7.46
C GLU A 73 6.66 -0.14 7.41
N TYR A 74 6.51 0.93 6.63
CA TYR A 74 7.60 1.88 6.37
C TYR A 74 7.49 3.19 7.13
N GLY A 75 6.40 3.41 7.84
CA GLY A 75 6.23 4.59 8.69
C GLY A 75 6.80 4.38 10.08
N PRO A 76 6.76 5.41 10.93
CA PRO A 76 7.22 5.29 12.31
C PRO A 76 6.35 4.33 13.12
N ASP A 77 6.93 3.75 14.19
CA ASP A 77 6.25 2.75 15.00
C ASP A 77 4.99 3.28 15.70
N ASP A 78 4.97 4.58 15.99
CA ASP A 78 3.82 5.23 16.63
C ASP A 78 2.81 5.80 15.66
N LEU A 79 2.94 5.49 14.36
CA LEU A 79 2.02 5.95 13.33
C LEU A 79 0.62 5.39 13.56
N LYS A 80 -0.38 6.27 13.45
CA LYS A 80 -1.80 5.89 13.46
C LYS A 80 -2.44 6.31 12.15
N ILE A 81 -3.14 5.38 11.52
CA ILE A 81 -3.78 5.62 10.24
C ILE A 81 -5.29 5.47 10.41
N THR A 82 -6.03 6.47 9.95
CA THR A 82 -7.47 6.39 9.78
C THR A 82 -7.73 6.21 8.30
N THR A 83 -8.45 5.16 7.93
CA THR A 83 -8.71 4.86 6.53
C THR A 83 -10.19 4.66 6.29
N ILE A 84 -10.69 5.12 5.14
CA ILE A 84 -12.11 5.16 4.82
C ILE A 84 -12.37 4.34 3.57
N GLU A 85 -13.36 3.44 3.64
CA GLU A 85 -13.79 2.63 2.52
C GLU A 85 -15.30 2.51 2.54
N ASN A 86 -15.95 2.77 1.40
CA ASN A 86 -17.40 2.67 1.29
C ASN A 86 -17.89 1.48 0.46
N TYR A 87 -16.97 0.71 -0.14
CA TYR A 87 -17.34 -0.48 -0.91
C TYR A 87 -17.43 -1.68 0.03
N ALA A 88 -18.65 -2.05 0.39
CA ALA A 88 -18.90 -3.02 1.45
C ALA A 88 -18.21 -4.36 1.25
N LYS A 89 -18.04 -4.81 0.00
CA LYS A 89 -17.41 -6.11 -0.30
C LYS A 89 -15.92 -6.13 0.05
N ARG A 90 -15.25 -4.98 0.10
CA ARG A 90 -13.81 -4.90 0.37
C ARG A 90 -13.50 -4.75 1.86
N ILE A 91 -14.45 -4.25 2.63
CA ILE A 91 -14.23 -4.00 4.06
C ILE A 91 -13.82 -5.25 4.83
N PRO A 92 -14.52 -6.41 4.68
CA PRO A 92 -14.09 -7.62 5.39
C PRO A 92 -12.70 -8.10 4.99
N VAL A 93 -12.34 -7.94 3.70
CA VAL A 93 -11.02 -8.34 3.19
C VAL A 93 -9.93 -7.47 3.83
N ALA A 94 -10.16 -6.16 3.88
CA ALA A 94 -9.22 -5.23 4.51
C ALA A 94 -9.04 -5.56 5.99
N LYS A 95 -10.14 -5.79 6.70
CA LYS A 95 -10.09 -6.14 8.13
C LYS A 95 -9.30 -7.42 8.37
N GLU A 96 -9.50 -8.44 7.54
CA GLU A 96 -8.76 -9.69 7.66
C GLU A 96 -7.27 -9.48 7.39
N ASN A 97 -6.92 -8.66 6.41
CA ASN A 97 -5.53 -8.33 6.11
C ASN A 97 -4.88 -7.59 7.28
N PHE A 98 -5.60 -6.66 7.90
CA PHE A 98 -5.09 -5.96 9.09
C PHE A 98 -4.88 -6.92 10.25
N ARG A 99 -5.81 -7.85 10.47
CA ARG A 99 -5.68 -8.87 11.50
C ARG A 99 -4.45 -9.76 11.26
N ARG A 100 -4.25 -10.21 10.03
CA ARG A 100 -3.09 -11.03 9.66
C ARG A 100 -1.77 -10.31 9.89
N ALA A 101 -1.77 -9.00 9.70
CA ALA A 101 -0.59 -8.17 9.91
C ALA A 101 -0.40 -7.72 11.37
N GLY A 102 -1.37 -8.01 12.25
CA GLY A 102 -1.33 -7.52 13.62
C GLY A 102 -1.53 -6.02 13.73
N ARG A 103 -2.32 -5.42 12.82
CA ARG A 103 -2.52 -3.97 12.73
C ARG A 103 -4.00 -3.57 12.85
N GLU A 104 -4.77 -4.31 13.59
CA GLU A 104 -6.18 -3.99 13.77
C GLU A 104 -6.45 -2.62 14.38
#